data_abc5129c76d2f1a4a8cd17b8b59a82cb
#
_entry.id   abc5129c76d2f1a4a8cd17b8b59a82cb
#
_cell.length_a   1.000
_cell.length_b   1.000
_cell.length_c   1.000
_cell.angle_alpha   90.00
_cell.angle_beta   90.00
_cell.angle_gamma   90.00
#
_symmetry.space_group_name_H-M   'P 1'
#
loop_
_entity.id
_entity.type
_entity.pdbx_description
1 polymer ?
#
loop_
_entity_poly.entity_id
_entity_poly.type
_entity_poly.pdbx_seq_one_letter_code
_entity_poly.pdbx_strand_id
1 'polypeptide(L)'
;VFAAASTKNALDAVIGEYNIHKKTQILPVYGSSATLAKQIELGAPADIFLSANVPWVDHLVNKGIIEATNTRNILKNRLVLITNDQTRPKIDDLKSTDFSKLLQDEKIAMGMVSSVPAGIYSKQALVHLNQWNAISPQVVQADNVRTALQYLLSKNVGFAMVYASDAKLFPELKILGMFEDFTHDPIIYPASLVNSGSREANLFFEYLAESKTLKVFEKYGFLITSGN
;
A
#
# COMPACT_ATOMS: atom_id res chain seq x y z
N VAL A 1 -0.51 15.75 -5.88
CA VAL A 1 0.08 14.40 -5.77
C VAL A 1 -1.01 13.38 -5.60
N PHE A 2 -1.09 12.37 -6.47
CA PHE A 2 -1.98 11.22 -6.30
C PHE A 2 -1.18 10.08 -5.65
N ALA A 3 -1.62 9.58 -4.50
CA ALA A 3 -0.84 8.64 -3.70
C ALA A 3 -1.67 7.48 -3.14
N ALA A 4 -1.06 6.30 -3.11
CA ALA A 4 -1.67 5.12 -2.51
C ALA A 4 -2.10 5.39 -1.07
N ALA A 5 -3.31 4.96 -0.68
CA ALA A 5 -3.90 5.23 0.62
C ALA A 5 -3.01 4.82 1.81
N SER A 6 -2.21 3.76 1.66
CA SER A 6 -1.25 3.30 2.66
C SER A 6 -0.16 4.32 2.99
N THR A 7 0.15 5.25 2.06
CA THR A 7 1.20 6.25 2.27
C THR A 7 0.72 7.49 3.04
N LYS A 8 -0.60 7.64 3.24
CA LYS A 8 -1.21 8.88 3.73
C LYS A 8 -0.46 9.52 4.90
N ASN A 9 -0.31 8.83 6.01
CA ASN A 9 0.27 9.41 7.23
C ASN A 9 1.74 9.80 7.04
N ALA A 10 2.51 8.97 6.33
CA ALA A 10 3.91 9.25 6.05
C ALA A 10 4.07 10.41 5.05
N LEU A 11 3.27 10.40 3.98
CA LEU A 11 3.33 11.45 2.96
C LEU A 11 2.82 12.80 3.50
N ASP A 12 1.79 12.81 4.35
CA ASP A 12 1.34 14.03 5.03
C ASP A 12 2.46 14.65 5.90
N ALA A 13 3.23 13.81 6.62
CA ALA A 13 4.39 14.25 7.38
C ALA A 13 5.50 14.82 6.48
N VAL A 14 5.80 14.13 5.37
CA VAL A 14 6.77 14.59 4.36
C VAL A 14 6.36 15.92 3.75
N ILE A 15 5.07 16.07 3.38
CA ILE A 15 4.52 17.32 2.84
C ILE A 15 4.62 18.43 3.89
N GLY A 16 4.32 18.13 5.17
CA GLY A 16 4.47 19.09 6.27
C GLY A 16 5.89 19.61 6.39
N GLU A 17 6.88 18.74 6.38
CA GLU A 17 8.31 19.13 6.42
C GLU A 17 8.72 19.93 5.17
N TYR A 18 8.26 19.54 3.98
CA TYR A 18 8.54 20.26 2.75
C TYR A 18 7.99 21.68 2.77
N ASN A 19 6.75 21.85 3.21
CA ASN A 19 6.07 23.15 3.22
C ASN A 19 6.68 24.16 4.20
N ILE A 20 7.36 23.72 5.28
CA ILE A 20 8.09 24.61 6.19
C ILE A 20 9.17 25.43 5.43
N HIS A 21 9.77 24.82 4.40
CA HIS A 21 10.91 25.39 3.69
C HIS A 21 10.56 25.91 2.27
N LYS A 22 9.36 25.67 1.79
CA LYS A 22 8.91 26.01 0.44
C LYS A 22 7.54 26.70 0.45
N LYS A 23 7.35 27.65 -0.46
CA LYS A 23 6.06 28.34 -0.61
C LYS A 23 5.03 27.55 -1.46
N THR A 24 5.43 26.40 -1.98
CA THR A 24 4.58 25.57 -2.85
C THR A 24 3.59 24.79 -2.02
N GLN A 25 2.30 24.87 -2.36
CA GLN A 25 1.27 24.05 -1.72
C GLN A 25 1.18 22.70 -2.43
N ILE A 26 1.46 21.62 -1.70
CA ILE A 26 1.27 20.26 -2.16
C ILE A 26 -0.13 19.80 -1.75
N LEU A 27 -0.95 19.39 -2.72
CA LEU A 27 -2.30 18.87 -2.50
C LEU A 27 -2.30 17.35 -2.73
N PRO A 28 -2.38 16.51 -1.69
CA PRO A 28 -2.44 15.07 -1.84
C PRO A 28 -3.88 14.58 -2.06
N VAL A 29 -4.03 13.60 -2.95
CA VAL A 29 -5.26 12.83 -3.16
C VAL A 29 -4.93 11.37 -2.87
N TYR A 30 -5.65 10.76 -1.94
CA TYR A 30 -5.39 9.38 -1.50
C TYR A 30 -6.47 8.42 -1.98
N GLY A 31 -6.05 7.26 -2.47
CA GLY A 31 -6.95 6.21 -2.95
C GLY A 31 -6.21 4.90 -3.23
N SER A 32 -6.88 3.93 -3.79
CA SER A 32 -6.16 2.77 -4.33
C SER A 32 -5.36 3.18 -5.57
N SER A 33 -4.19 2.56 -5.76
CA SER A 33 -3.38 2.85 -6.95
C SER A 33 -4.15 2.60 -8.24
N ALA A 34 -5.04 1.60 -8.26
CA ALA A 34 -5.93 1.32 -9.38
C ALA A 34 -6.87 2.49 -9.71
N THR A 35 -7.56 3.01 -8.70
CA THR A 35 -8.51 4.11 -8.87
C THR A 35 -7.78 5.37 -9.34
N LEU A 36 -6.64 5.67 -8.69
CA LEU A 36 -5.85 6.86 -9.02
C LEU A 36 -5.24 6.78 -10.43
N ALA A 37 -4.72 5.61 -10.83
CA ALA A 37 -4.19 5.41 -12.19
C ALA A 37 -5.29 5.60 -13.24
N LYS A 38 -6.50 5.06 -13.02
CA LYS A 38 -7.62 5.28 -13.93
C LYS A 38 -8.06 6.74 -13.99
N GLN A 39 -8.05 7.46 -12.87
CA GLN A 39 -8.34 8.89 -12.86
C GLN A 39 -7.30 9.68 -13.65
N ILE A 40 -6.02 9.35 -13.53
CA ILE A 40 -4.93 9.96 -14.31
C ILE A 40 -5.14 9.65 -15.80
N GLU A 41 -5.45 8.40 -16.17
CA GLU A 41 -5.75 8.00 -17.55
C GLU A 41 -6.90 8.79 -18.14
N LEU A 42 -7.88 9.16 -17.32
CA LEU A 42 -9.03 10.00 -17.71
C LEU A 42 -8.77 11.51 -17.65
N GLY A 43 -7.52 11.93 -17.42
CA GLY A 43 -7.11 13.33 -17.44
C GLY A 43 -7.24 14.07 -16.11
N ALA A 44 -7.34 13.36 -14.97
CA ALA A 44 -7.29 14.04 -13.67
C ALA A 44 -5.93 14.74 -13.47
N PRO A 45 -5.91 15.97 -12.91
CA PRO A 45 -4.70 16.80 -12.83
C PRO A 45 -3.73 16.30 -11.73
N ALA A 46 -2.98 15.24 -12.04
CA ALA A 46 -1.93 14.74 -11.19
C ALA A 46 -0.56 15.19 -11.71
N ASP A 47 0.28 15.74 -10.85
CA ASP A 47 1.68 16.03 -11.17
C ASP A 47 2.59 14.87 -10.83
N ILE A 48 2.30 14.17 -9.71
CA ILE A 48 3.06 13.01 -9.23
C ILE A 48 2.09 11.88 -8.88
N PHE A 49 2.45 10.67 -9.25
CA PHE A 49 1.75 9.44 -8.87
C PHE A 49 2.67 8.56 -8.00
N LEU A 50 2.25 8.29 -6.76
CA LEU A 50 2.91 7.37 -5.82
C LEU A 50 2.06 6.10 -5.69
N SER A 51 2.43 5.07 -6.42
CA SER A 51 1.70 3.79 -6.46
C SER A 51 2.18 2.84 -5.37
N ALA A 52 1.31 1.90 -4.96
CA ALA A 52 1.65 0.77 -4.08
C ALA A 52 2.00 -0.51 -4.86
N ASN A 53 2.13 -0.43 -6.17
CA ASN A 53 2.68 -1.49 -7.01
C ASN A 53 3.17 -0.94 -8.35
N VAL A 54 4.06 -1.69 -8.99
CA VAL A 54 4.64 -1.37 -10.30
C VAL A 54 3.61 -1.47 -11.43
N PRO A 55 2.74 -2.51 -11.52
CA PRO A 55 1.82 -2.68 -12.65
C PRO A 55 0.91 -1.49 -12.95
N TRP A 56 0.51 -0.69 -11.96
CA TRP A 56 -0.31 0.50 -12.21
C TRP A 56 0.49 1.67 -12.79
N VAL A 57 1.79 1.74 -12.53
CA VAL A 57 2.68 2.68 -13.21
C VAL A 57 2.94 2.21 -14.63
N ASP A 58 3.23 0.92 -14.84
CA ASP A 58 3.43 0.32 -16.17
C ASP A 58 2.18 0.53 -17.05
N HIS A 59 0.98 0.44 -16.47
CA HIS A 59 -0.25 0.75 -17.18
C HIS A 59 -0.25 2.17 -17.76
N LEU A 60 0.14 3.17 -16.96
CA LEU A 60 0.22 4.57 -17.41
C LEU A 60 1.38 4.82 -18.40
N VAL A 61 2.50 4.12 -18.23
CA VAL A 61 3.61 4.14 -19.19
C VAL A 61 3.18 3.57 -20.54
N ASN A 62 2.50 2.42 -20.55
CA ASN A 62 2.00 1.79 -21.77
C ASN A 62 0.92 2.64 -22.48
N LYS A 63 0.25 3.53 -21.75
CA LYS A 63 -0.67 4.53 -22.30
C LYS A 63 0.03 5.81 -22.79
N GLY A 64 1.35 5.93 -22.62
CA GLY A 64 2.12 7.11 -22.97
C GLY A 64 1.84 8.35 -22.10
N ILE A 65 1.27 8.14 -20.89
CA ILE A 65 0.94 9.21 -19.94
C ILE A 65 2.13 9.53 -19.04
N ILE A 66 2.91 8.51 -18.68
CA ILE A 66 4.15 8.64 -17.90
C ILE A 66 5.32 8.12 -18.76
N GLU A 67 6.42 8.83 -18.77
CA GLU A 67 7.67 8.32 -19.32
C GLU A 67 8.33 7.39 -18.29
N ALA A 68 8.80 6.21 -18.71
CA ALA A 68 9.43 5.24 -17.82
C ALA A 68 10.65 5.84 -17.06
N THR A 69 11.39 6.72 -17.70
CA THR A 69 12.55 7.46 -17.12
C THR A 69 12.16 8.40 -15.98
N ASN A 70 10.87 8.78 -15.90
CA ASN A 70 10.32 9.65 -14.87
C ASN A 70 9.78 8.87 -13.66
N THR A 71 10.22 7.62 -13.47
CA THR A 71 9.79 6.74 -12.39
C THR A 71 10.97 6.28 -11.54
N ARG A 72 10.80 6.29 -10.22
CA ARG A 72 11.76 5.77 -9.24
C ARG A 72 11.07 4.88 -8.23
N ASN A 73 11.61 3.71 -7.96
CA ASN A 73 11.18 2.86 -6.86
C ASN A 73 11.75 3.43 -5.55
N ILE A 74 10.92 3.95 -4.67
CA ILE A 74 11.40 4.64 -3.46
C ILE A 74 11.17 3.86 -2.18
N LEU A 75 10.09 3.06 -2.10
CA LEU A 75 9.73 2.34 -0.88
C LEU A 75 9.39 0.87 -1.20
N LYS A 76 9.47 0.05 -0.14
CA LYS A 76 8.96 -1.32 -0.08
C LYS A 76 8.04 -1.48 1.14
N ASN A 77 7.29 -2.58 1.17
CA ASN A 77 6.46 -2.92 2.31
C ASN A 77 6.42 -4.45 2.52
N ARG A 78 5.74 -4.88 3.57
CA ARG A 78 5.47 -6.29 3.86
C ARG A 78 3.99 -6.49 4.05
N LEU A 79 3.51 -7.67 3.69
CA LEU A 79 2.12 -8.07 3.90
C LEU A 79 1.99 -8.74 5.26
N VAL A 80 0.97 -8.35 6.04
CA VAL A 80 0.71 -8.91 7.37
C VAL A 80 -0.76 -9.30 7.53
N LEU A 81 -0.97 -10.35 8.34
CA LEU A 81 -2.27 -10.72 8.88
C LEU A 81 -2.45 -10.07 10.25
N ILE A 82 -3.53 -9.33 10.43
CA ILE A 82 -3.83 -8.61 11.67
C ILE A 82 -5.21 -8.96 12.23
N THR A 83 -5.38 -8.74 13.53
CA THR A 83 -6.64 -8.86 14.26
C THR A 83 -6.77 -7.76 15.32
N ASN A 84 -7.99 -7.49 15.77
CA ASN A 84 -8.26 -6.65 16.94
C ASN A 84 -8.37 -7.46 18.26
N ASP A 85 -8.33 -8.78 18.18
CA ASP A 85 -8.35 -9.69 19.34
C ASP A 85 -6.93 -9.91 19.87
N GLN A 86 -6.61 -9.26 20.99
CA GLN A 86 -5.31 -9.35 21.62
C GLN A 86 -5.01 -10.72 22.25
N THR A 87 -6.05 -11.56 22.46
CA THR A 87 -5.90 -12.89 23.07
C THR A 87 -5.39 -13.95 22.09
N ARG A 88 -5.56 -13.74 20.79
CA ARG A 88 -5.10 -14.69 19.76
C ARG A 88 -3.58 -14.83 19.80
N PRO A 89 -3.05 -16.05 19.71
CA PRO A 89 -1.61 -16.27 19.67
C PRO A 89 -0.99 -15.69 18.38
N LYS A 90 0.27 -15.29 18.44
CA LYS A 90 1.06 -15.06 17.23
C LYS A 90 1.20 -16.37 16.44
N ILE A 91 1.30 -16.23 15.13
CA ILE A 91 1.51 -17.31 14.18
C ILE A 91 2.93 -17.17 13.63
N ASP A 92 3.82 -18.05 14.03
CA ASP A 92 5.22 -17.99 13.63
C ASP A 92 5.41 -18.39 12.16
N ASP A 93 4.56 -19.28 11.66
CA ASP A 93 4.60 -19.76 10.28
C ASP A 93 3.21 -19.79 9.66
N LEU A 94 2.93 -18.80 8.82
CA LEU A 94 1.67 -18.73 8.06
C LEU A 94 1.57 -19.83 6.98
N LYS A 95 2.69 -20.42 6.57
CA LYS A 95 2.71 -21.48 5.56
C LYS A 95 2.05 -22.78 6.07
N SER A 96 2.25 -23.08 7.35
CA SER A 96 1.66 -24.26 7.99
C SER A 96 0.25 -23.99 8.57
N THR A 97 -0.27 -22.76 8.44
CA THR A 97 -1.53 -22.36 9.03
C THR A 97 -2.72 -22.77 8.14
N ASP A 98 -3.68 -23.47 8.74
CA ASP A 98 -5.00 -23.71 8.15
C ASP A 98 -5.89 -22.48 8.39
N PHE A 99 -6.03 -21.64 7.37
CA PHE A 99 -6.81 -20.41 7.46
C PHE A 99 -8.30 -20.66 7.70
N SER A 100 -8.85 -21.77 7.22
CA SER A 100 -10.26 -22.11 7.50
C SER A 100 -10.50 -22.33 8.98
N LYS A 101 -9.56 -23.03 9.65
CA LYS A 101 -9.64 -23.24 11.11
C LYS A 101 -9.33 -21.96 11.87
N LEU A 102 -8.45 -21.10 11.35
CA LEU A 102 -8.12 -19.82 11.98
C LEU A 102 -9.31 -18.86 11.95
N LEU A 103 -9.96 -18.74 10.80
CA LEU A 103 -11.10 -17.84 10.61
C LEU A 103 -12.38 -18.38 11.26
N GLN A 104 -12.60 -19.69 11.25
CA GLN A 104 -13.90 -20.28 11.64
C GLN A 104 -15.04 -19.61 10.87
N ASP A 105 -15.96 -18.94 11.56
CA ASP A 105 -17.09 -18.22 10.95
C ASP A 105 -16.81 -16.71 10.75
N GLU A 106 -15.60 -16.26 11.13
CA GLU A 106 -15.24 -14.85 11.00
C GLU A 106 -14.81 -14.49 9.57
N LYS A 107 -14.98 -13.23 9.23
CA LYS A 107 -14.58 -12.67 7.94
C LYS A 107 -13.18 -12.07 8.00
N ILE A 108 -12.54 -12.02 6.83
CA ILE A 108 -11.24 -11.38 6.62
C ILE A 108 -11.37 -10.26 5.58
N ALA A 109 -10.93 -9.05 5.95
CA ALA A 109 -10.91 -7.92 5.02
C ALA A 109 -9.59 -7.82 4.28
N MET A 110 -9.66 -7.45 3.01
CA MET A 110 -8.50 -7.09 2.17
C MET A 110 -8.93 -6.14 1.05
N GLY A 111 -7.99 -5.55 0.36
CA GLY A 111 -8.29 -4.78 -0.85
C GLY A 111 -8.97 -5.65 -1.91
N MET A 112 -9.68 -5.02 -2.85
CA MET A 112 -10.27 -5.71 -4.00
C MET A 112 -9.20 -6.50 -4.76
N VAL A 113 -9.34 -7.82 -4.80
CA VAL A 113 -8.30 -8.76 -5.27
C VAL A 113 -8.00 -8.70 -6.76
N SER A 114 -8.86 -8.04 -7.54
CA SER A 114 -8.68 -7.87 -8.99
C SER A 114 -7.94 -6.58 -9.37
N SER A 115 -7.81 -5.61 -8.44
CA SER A 115 -7.32 -4.27 -8.81
C SER A 115 -6.52 -3.56 -7.73
N VAL A 116 -6.91 -3.66 -6.46
CA VAL A 116 -6.23 -2.97 -5.36
C VAL A 116 -4.93 -3.69 -5.02
N PRO A 117 -3.76 -3.01 -5.00
CA PRO A 117 -2.47 -3.66 -4.78
C PRO A 117 -2.43 -4.59 -3.57
N ALA A 118 -2.88 -4.12 -2.39
CA ALA A 118 -2.92 -4.94 -1.18
C ALA A 118 -3.78 -6.20 -1.35
N GLY A 119 -4.89 -6.11 -2.09
CA GLY A 119 -5.75 -7.26 -2.40
C GLY A 119 -5.13 -8.24 -3.38
N ILE A 120 -4.42 -7.73 -4.39
CA ILE A 120 -3.68 -8.54 -5.36
C ILE A 120 -2.62 -9.37 -4.62
N TYR A 121 -1.79 -8.73 -3.81
CA TYR A 121 -0.75 -9.42 -3.02
C TYR A 121 -1.36 -10.40 -2.01
N SER A 122 -2.46 -10.02 -1.34
CA SER A 122 -3.16 -10.92 -0.41
C SER A 122 -3.66 -12.19 -1.10
N LYS A 123 -4.26 -12.05 -2.28
CA LYS A 123 -4.71 -13.20 -3.06
C LYS A 123 -3.52 -14.04 -3.53
N GLN A 124 -2.45 -13.42 -4.02
CA GLN A 124 -1.24 -14.16 -4.44
C GLN A 124 -0.69 -14.99 -3.28
N ALA A 125 -0.53 -14.40 -2.09
CA ALA A 125 -0.03 -15.11 -0.93
C ALA A 125 -0.93 -16.30 -0.56
N LEU A 126 -2.24 -16.10 -0.50
CA LEU A 126 -3.20 -17.15 -0.17
C LEU A 126 -3.28 -18.26 -1.24
N VAL A 127 -3.11 -17.91 -2.52
CA VAL A 127 -3.02 -18.90 -3.61
C VAL A 127 -1.73 -19.71 -3.48
N HIS A 128 -0.59 -19.04 -3.23
CA HIS A 128 0.69 -19.71 -3.01
C HIS A 128 0.64 -20.71 -1.86
N LEU A 129 -0.07 -20.34 -0.78
CA LEU A 129 -0.26 -21.18 0.40
C LEU A 129 -1.39 -22.22 0.23
N ASN A 130 -2.03 -22.33 -0.94
CA ASN A 130 -3.19 -23.19 -1.21
C ASN A 130 -4.40 -22.94 -0.28
N GLN A 131 -4.55 -21.71 0.24
CA GLN A 131 -5.61 -21.34 1.20
C GLN A 131 -6.74 -20.53 0.55
N TRP A 132 -6.52 -19.93 -0.63
CA TRP A 132 -7.47 -19.02 -1.27
C TRP A 132 -8.87 -19.63 -1.46
N ASN A 133 -8.95 -20.82 -2.02
CA ASN A 133 -10.24 -21.44 -2.34
C ASN A 133 -11.06 -21.74 -1.08
N ALA A 134 -10.41 -22.08 0.02
CA ALA A 134 -11.05 -22.40 1.28
C ALA A 134 -11.67 -21.17 1.96
N ILE A 135 -11.00 -20.00 1.89
CA ILE A 135 -11.43 -18.81 2.62
C ILE A 135 -12.03 -17.71 1.74
N SER A 136 -12.00 -17.84 0.42
CA SER A 136 -12.55 -16.83 -0.49
C SER A 136 -14.01 -16.46 -0.23
N PRO A 137 -14.91 -17.36 0.25
CA PRO A 137 -16.28 -16.98 0.63
C PRO A 137 -16.37 -16.06 1.86
N GLN A 138 -15.32 -16.04 2.70
CA GLN A 138 -15.25 -15.21 3.91
C GLN A 138 -14.54 -13.88 3.68
N VAL A 139 -14.06 -13.63 2.44
CA VAL A 139 -13.31 -12.41 2.11
C VAL A 139 -14.26 -11.23 1.89
N VAL A 140 -14.04 -10.16 2.65
CA VAL A 140 -14.67 -8.86 2.45
C VAL A 140 -13.69 -7.96 1.71
N GLN A 141 -14.06 -7.59 0.49
CA GLN A 141 -13.21 -6.77 -0.37
C GLN A 141 -13.50 -5.27 -0.17
N ALA A 142 -12.44 -4.48 -0.09
CA ALA A 142 -12.47 -3.04 0.09
C ALA A 142 -11.86 -2.30 -1.11
N ASP A 143 -12.28 -1.08 -1.33
CA ASP A 143 -11.81 -0.21 -2.41
C ASP A 143 -10.35 0.24 -2.27
N ASN A 144 -9.80 0.16 -1.06
CA ASN A 144 -8.38 0.38 -0.76
C ASN A 144 -8.00 -0.31 0.57
N VAL A 145 -6.69 -0.37 0.88
CA VAL A 145 -6.19 -1.04 2.09
C VAL A 145 -6.64 -0.37 3.39
N ARG A 146 -6.85 0.95 3.39
CA ARG A 146 -7.31 1.67 4.59
C ARG A 146 -8.77 1.41 4.90
N THR A 147 -9.60 1.23 3.89
CA THR A 147 -10.99 0.77 4.07
C THR A 147 -11.02 -0.67 4.62
N ALA A 148 -10.16 -1.56 4.14
CA ALA A 148 -10.04 -2.90 4.71
C ALA A 148 -9.65 -2.86 6.20
N LEU A 149 -8.69 -1.99 6.56
CA LEU A 149 -8.28 -1.75 7.94
C LEU A 149 -9.45 -1.21 8.80
N GLN A 150 -10.25 -0.28 8.26
CA GLN A 150 -11.41 0.27 8.97
C GLN A 150 -12.47 -0.78 9.26
N TYR A 151 -12.69 -1.76 8.38
CA TYR A 151 -13.60 -2.87 8.66
C TYR A 151 -13.16 -3.68 9.90
N LEU A 152 -11.85 -3.87 10.09
CA LEU A 152 -11.32 -4.53 11.30
C LEU A 152 -11.47 -3.64 12.55
N LEU A 153 -11.11 -2.37 12.46
CA LEU A 153 -11.23 -1.42 13.57
C LEU A 153 -12.68 -1.27 14.04
N SER A 154 -13.62 -1.27 13.11
CA SER A 154 -15.07 -1.22 13.38
C SER A 154 -15.67 -2.57 13.81
N LYS A 155 -14.84 -3.62 13.96
CA LYS A 155 -15.25 -4.98 14.34
C LYS A 155 -16.26 -5.63 13.37
N ASN A 156 -16.29 -5.19 12.11
CA ASN A 156 -17.11 -5.80 11.07
C ASN A 156 -16.51 -7.10 10.53
N VAL A 157 -15.23 -7.32 10.79
CA VAL A 157 -14.46 -8.53 10.46
C VAL A 157 -13.54 -8.88 11.63
N GLY A 158 -13.12 -10.14 11.73
CA GLY A 158 -12.18 -10.60 12.77
C GLY A 158 -10.71 -10.43 12.37
N PHE A 159 -10.46 -10.36 11.06
CA PHE A 159 -9.11 -10.32 10.49
C PHE A 159 -9.00 -9.33 9.34
N ALA A 160 -7.77 -8.88 9.07
CA ALA A 160 -7.47 -8.17 7.83
C ALA A 160 -6.07 -8.52 7.31
N MET A 161 -5.90 -8.47 5.99
CA MET A 161 -4.60 -8.50 5.33
C MET A 161 -4.29 -7.10 4.82
N VAL A 162 -3.25 -6.51 5.39
CA VAL A 162 -2.82 -5.13 5.15
C VAL A 162 -1.29 -5.05 5.09
N TYR A 163 -0.75 -3.87 4.89
CA TYR A 163 0.70 -3.68 4.96
C TYR A 163 1.18 -3.48 6.40
N ALA A 164 2.44 -3.86 6.66
CA ALA A 164 3.08 -3.64 7.95
C ALA A 164 3.10 -2.15 8.36
N SER A 165 3.25 -1.24 7.40
CA SER A 165 3.15 0.20 7.62
C SER A 165 1.76 0.64 8.09
N ASP A 166 0.69 -0.01 7.61
CA ASP A 166 -0.67 0.28 8.07
C ASP A 166 -0.89 -0.21 9.50
N ALA A 167 -0.45 -1.44 9.80
CA ALA A 167 -0.57 -2.04 11.13
C ALA A 167 0.19 -1.24 12.20
N LYS A 168 1.36 -0.71 11.85
CA LYS A 168 2.20 0.10 12.77
C LYS A 168 1.51 1.35 13.31
N LEU A 169 0.54 1.90 12.59
CA LEU A 169 -0.17 3.11 12.99
C LEU A 169 -1.23 2.88 14.07
N PHE A 170 -1.60 1.63 14.32
CA PHE A 170 -2.67 1.24 15.23
C PHE A 170 -2.15 0.22 16.24
N PRO A 171 -1.53 0.69 17.35
CA PRO A 171 -0.95 -0.20 18.37
C PRO A 171 -1.95 -1.14 19.03
N GLU A 172 -3.25 -0.81 18.95
CA GLU A 172 -4.36 -1.64 19.43
C GLU A 172 -4.61 -2.86 18.54
N LEU A 173 -4.04 -2.91 17.33
CA LEU A 173 -4.13 -4.08 16.46
C LEU A 173 -2.95 -5.01 16.68
N LYS A 174 -3.23 -6.30 16.63
CA LYS A 174 -2.22 -7.33 16.76
C LYS A 174 -1.82 -7.88 15.40
N ILE A 175 -0.54 -7.84 15.09
CA ILE A 175 0.01 -8.60 13.97
C ILE A 175 0.11 -10.06 14.40
N LEU A 176 -0.68 -10.91 13.76
CA LEU A 176 -0.66 -12.36 13.98
C LEU A 176 0.51 -13.01 13.26
N GLY A 177 0.79 -12.62 12.03
CA GLY A 177 1.89 -13.15 11.25
C GLY A 177 2.22 -12.26 10.06
N MET A 178 3.41 -12.46 9.52
CA MET A 178 3.91 -11.79 8.32
C MET A 178 4.02 -12.82 7.20
N PHE A 179 3.57 -12.44 6.01
CA PHE A 179 3.73 -13.29 4.83
C PHE A 179 5.17 -13.20 4.33
N GLU A 180 5.72 -14.36 3.95
CA GLU A 180 7.06 -14.44 3.38
C GLU A 180 7.09 -13.79 1.98
N ASP A 181 8.18 -13.10 1.66
CA ASP A 181 8.32 -12.33 0.42
C ASP A 181 8.15 -13.17 -0.87
N PHE A 182 8.43 -14.49 -0.80
CA PHE A 182 8.24 -15.40 -1.94
C PHE A 182 6.79 -15.82 -2.18
N THR A 183 5.84 -15.48 -1.28
CA THR A 183 4.42 -15.85 -1.41
C THR A 183 3.65 -14.95 -2.35
N HIS A 184 4.20 -13.78 -2.68
CA HIS A 184 3.59 -12.77 -3.54
C HIS A 184 4.67 -11.97 -4.27
N ASP A 185 4.27 -11.21 -5.28
CA ASP A 185 5.19 -10.29 -5.97
C ASP A 185 5.75 -9.25 -4.98
N PRO A 186 6.96 -8.73 -5.23
CA PRO A 186 7.56 -7.71 -4.37
C PRO A 186 6.67 -6.47 -4.22
N ILE A 187 6.42 -6.05 -2.99
CA ILE A 187 5.63 -4.86 -2.69
C ILE A 187 6.52 -3.63 -2.83
N ILE A 188 6.50 -3.02 -3.99
CA ILE A 188 7.31 -1.86 -4.36
C ILE A 188 6.39 -0.65 -4.57
N TYR A 189 6.85 0.51 -4.09
CA TYR A 189 6.19 1.79 -4.30
C TYR A 189 7.01 2.66 -5.25
N PRO A 190 6.65 2.67 -6.53
CA PRO A 190 7.20 3.62 -7.48
C PRO A 190 6.55 5.00 -7.28
N ALA A 191 7.37 6.03 -7.29
CA ALA A 191 6.96 7.42 -7.50
C ALA A 191 7.23 7.78 -8.96
N SER A 192 6.26 8.39 -9.61
CA SER A 192 6.35 8.77 -11.02
C SER A 192 5.93 10.22 -11.22
N LEU A 193 6.70 10.95 -12.01
CA LEU A 193 6.35 12.29 -12.43
C LEU A 193 5.41 12.21 -13.63
N VAL A 194 4.17 12.68 -13.45
CA VAL A 194 3.12 12.71 -14.49
C VAL A 194 3.23 13.98 -15.32
N ASN A 195 3.41 15.12 -14.63
CA ASN A 195 3.58 16.44 -15.28
C ASN A 195 5.03 16.89 -15.17
N SER A 196 5.88 16.45 -16.09
CA SER A 196 7.32 16.80 -16.12
C SER A 196 7.59 18.27 -16.45
N GLY A 197 6.60 18.99 -16.99
CA GLY A 197 6.69 20.42 -17.30
C GLY A 197 6.59 21.33 -16.06
N SER A 198 6.08 20.81 -14.92
CA SER A 198 5.97 21.60 -13.69
C SER A 198 7.28 21.59 -12.91
N ARG A 199 7.89 22.77 -12.71
CA ARG A 199 9.10 22.93 -11.90
C ARG A 199 8.87 22.50 -10.46
N GLU A 200 7.73 22.87 -9.88
CA GLU A 200 7.37 22.54 -8.49
C GLU A 200 7.19 21.04 -8.33
N ALA A 201 6.57 20.37 -9.28
CA ALA A 201 6.44 18.92 -9.28
C ALA A 201 7.78 18.22 -9.34
N ASN A 202 8.69 18.68 -10.21
CA ASN A 202 10.05 18.15 -10.29
C ASN A 202 10.80 18.30 -8.96
N LEU A 203 10.75 19.49 -8.33
CA LEU A 203 11.40 19.72 -7.05
C LEU A 203 10.86 18.81 -5.93
N PHE A 204 9.54 18.57 -5.88
CA PHE A 204 8.97 17.69 -4.89
C PHE A 204 9.25 16.20 -5.20
N PHE A 205 9.26 15.83 -6.47
CA PHE A 205 9.66 14.49 -6.91
C PHE A 205 11.09 14.13 -6.50
N GLU A 206 12.04 15.06 -6.69
CA GLU A 206 13.43 14.88 -6.21
C GLU A 206 13.47 14.79 -4.68
N TYR A 207 12.70 15.64 -3.97
CA TYR A 207 12.62 15.62 -2.51
C TYR A 207 12.12 14.29 -1.95
N LEU A 208 11.18 13.63 -2.64
CA LEU A 208 10.67 12.31 -2.22
C LEU A 208 11.77 11.25 -2.15
N ALA A 209 12.82 11.36 -2.97
CA ALA A 209 13.93 10.41 -3.02
C ALA A 209 15.13 10.80 -2.12
N GLU A 210 15.10 11.97 -1.46
CA GLU A 210 16.17 12.39 -0.56
C GLU A 210 16.24 11.47 0.68
N SER A 211 17.44 11.14 1.13
CA SER A 211 17.68 10.27 2.28
C SER A 211 16.94 10.71 3.55
N LYS A 212 16.83 12.03 3.79
CA LYS A 212 16.08 12.55 4.95
C LYS A 212 14.58 12.26 4.83
N THR A 213 14.00 12.37 3.63
CA THR A 213 12.60 12.11 3.34
C THR A 213 12.30 10.61 3.47
N LEU A 214 13.17 9.76 2.94
CA LEU A 214 13.05 8.31 3.06
C LEU A 214 13.07 7.86 4.53
N LYS A 215 13.87 8.49 5.40
CA LYS A 215 13.84 8.24 6.85
C LYS A 215 12.50 8.59 7.50
N VAL A 216 11.75 9.55 6.96
CA VAL A 216 10.38 9.81 7.44
C VAL A 216 9.49 8.60 7.13
N PHE A 217 9.52 8.09 5.91
CA PHE A 217 8.76 6.88 5.54
C PHE A 217 9.13 5.67 6.40
N GLU A 218 10.42 5.46 6.75
CA GLU A 218 10.85 4.38 7.65
C GLU A 218 10.22 4.49 9.05
N LYS A 219 10.10 5.70 9.60
CA LYS A 219 9.41 5.92 10.89
C LYS A 219 7.98 5.43 10.85
N TYR A 220 7.33 5.50 9.69
CA TYR A 220 5.96 5.00 9.46
C TYR A 220 5.90 3.52 9.04
N GLY A 221 7.03 2.79 9.06
CA GLY A 221 7.07 1.35 8.84
C GLY A 221 7.30 0.90 7.41
N PHE A 222 7.60 1.81 6.49
CA PHE A 222 8.07 1.45 5.16
C PHE A 222 9.52 0.98 5.19
N LEU A 223 9.88 0.17 4.21
CA LEU A 223 11.27 -0.19 3.91
C LEU A 223 11.74 0.69 2.74
N ILE A 224 13.02 1.07 2.77
CA ILE A 224 13.62 1.84 1.67
C ILE A 224 14.13 0.87 0.61
N THR A 225 13.96 1.22 -0.66
CA THR A 225 14.69 0.54 -1.74
C THR A 225 16.16 0.96 -1.64
N SER A 226 17.08 0.00 -1.56
CA SER A 226 18.50 0.29 -1.75
C SER A 226 18.62 0.97 -3.12
N GLY A 227 19.09 2.22 -3.16
CA GLY A 227 19.13 3.00 -4.39
C GLY A 227 19.83 2.24 -5.52
N ASN A 228 19.21 2.27 -6.67
CA ASN A 228 19.91 2.07 -7.94
C ASN A 228 20.56 3.37 -8.33
#